data_579f50f51adf84807e2a63ac0793bc72
#
_entry.id   579f50f51adf84807e2a63ac0793bc72
#
_cell.length_a   1.000
_cell.length_b   1.000
_cell.length_c   1.000
_cell.angle_alpha   90.00
_cell.angle_beta   90.00
_cell.angle_gamma   90.00
#
_symmetry.space_group_name_H-M   'P 1'
#
loop_
_entity.id
_entity.type
_entity.pdbx_description
1 polymer ?
#
loop_
_entity_poly.entity_id
_entity_poly.type
_entity_poly.pdbx_seq_one_letter_code
_entity_poly.pdbx_strand_id
1 'polypeptide(L)'
;MSAPLGTDAGTAPVTGGDGTADPPARRRRWRPGTVLAAGAVVVLAGGGVAVGVAADGSAGESAGAAPPPPATTTVTRQTLVDRETKTGELGYGTPRALDSRDNGTLTWSAATGTTVTRGRALYRVDDTPVVLLYGSLPAYRPLRSGVSGRDVEQFERNLTELGYTGFTVDQDYTSATADAVRKWQEDLGVAETGQVEPGRIVYATGTVRVASQGAEVGDAVGPGRAVLSITGTARLVTCTLDVDDQRLVRKGAEVTITLPDGKRTTGRVGTVETVIQTSAGAAGQDPVTETKIEVSVTGDDPAALTGFEQAAVDVGFVAAERAAVLTVPVAALLALAEGGYGLQVVDDAGTRIVAVKTGLFAAGRVEVSGDAVVEGLTVGMPGD
;
A
#
# COMPACT_ATOMS: atom_id res chain seq x y z
N MET A 1 -31.01 58.50 38.23
CA MET A 1 -30.15 59.67 38.49
C MET A 1 -28.78 59.30 37.98
N SER A 2 -28.53 59.78 36.81
CA SER A 2 -27.50 60.67 36.29
C SER A 2 -26.16 60.02 36.03
N ALA A 3 -25.87 59.87 34.77
CA ALA A 3 -24.53 59.94 34.20
C ALA A 3 -24.02 61.39 34.34
N PRO A 4 -22.78 61.80 34.03
CA PRO A 4 -22.23 61.69 32.66
C PRO A 4 -20.68 61.51 32.54
N LEU A 5 -20.22 61.06 31.35
CA LEU A 5 -19.37 61.72 30.34
C LEU A 5 -18.01 62.34 30.76
N GLY A 6 -16.98 61.92 30.05
CA GLY A 6 -15.68 62.58 29.93
C GLY A 6 -14.84 61.99 28.80
N THR A 7 -15.02 62.52 27.61
CA THR A 7 -14.15 62.54 26.45
C THR A 7 -12.82 63.18 26.79
N ASP A 8 -11.67 62.70 26.25
CA ASP A 8 -10.83 63.60 25.44
C ASP A 8 -9.82 62.86 24.58
N ALA A 9 -9.62 63.43 23.39
CA ALA A 9 -8.76 63.07 22.30
C ALA A 9 -7.38 63.73 22.44
N GLY A 10 -6.34 63.17 21.87
CA GLY A 10 -5.04 63.81 21.75
C GLY A 10 -4.08 63.00 20.86
N THR A 11 -4.18 63.19 19.60
CA THR A 11 -3.23 63.78 18.64
C THR A 11 -1.81 63.20 18.65
N ALA A 12 -1.42 62.65 17.48
CA ALA A 12 -0.04 62.39 17.06
C ALA A 12 0.72 63.72 16.78
N PRO A 13 2.02 63.72 16.63
CA PRO A 13 2.69 63.68 15.34
C PRO A 13 4.02 62.91 15.26
N VAL A 14 4.22 62.27 14.14
CA VAL A 14 5.18 62.30 13.04
C VAL A 14 6.56 62.96 13.30
N THR A 15 7.61 62.24 13.04
CA THR A 15 8.87 62.46 12.28
C THR A 15 9.84 61.39 12.72
N GLY A 16 10.61 60.69 11.91
CA GLY A 16 11.21 60.89 10.61
C GLY A 16 12.59 60.26 10.64
N GLY A 17 12.93 59.56 9.59
CA GLY A 17 14.31 59.52 9.17
C GLY A 17 15.06 58.21 9.28
N ASP A 18 15.45 57.76 8.11
CA ASP A 18 16.64 57.06 7.62
C ASP A 18 16.70 55.55 7.85
N GLY A 19 16.62 54.73 6.82
CA GLY A 19 17.40 54.82 5.58
C GLY A 19 18.58 53.86 5.67
N THR A 20 18.35 52.54 5.45
CA THR A 20 19.41 51.69 4.89
C THR A 20 18.78 50.70 3.94
N ALA A 21 19.19 50.88 2.69
CA ALA A 21 18.78 50.10 1.55
C ALA A 21 19.32 48.68 1.58
N ASP A 22 18.46 47.70 1.42
CA ASP A 22 18.80 46.34 1.12
C ASP A 22 19.12 46.21 -0.37
N PRO A 23 20.21 45.54 -0.81
CA PRO A 23 20.53 45.39 -2.22
C PRO A 23 19.64 44.38 -2.90
N PRO A 24 19.29 44.52 -4.20
CA PRO A 24 18.36 43.70 -4.89
C PRO A 24 18.90 42.29 -5.18
N ALA A 25 18.12 41.29 -4.83
CA ALA A 25 18.35 39.90 -5.18
C ALA A 25 18.48 39.74 -6.71
N ARG A 26 19.64 39.32 -7.16
CA ARG A 26 19.90 38.93 -8.55
C ARG A 26 19.01 37.78 -8.97
N ARG A 27 17.97 38.06 -9.75
CA ARG A 27 17.20 37.07 -10.52
C ARG A 27 18.14 36.46 -11.57
N ARG A 28 18.56 35.19 -11.34
CA ARG A 28 19.27 34.37 -12.32
C ARG A 28 18.27 33.94 -13.41
N ARG A 29 18.26 34.65 -14.52
CA ARG A 29 17.52 34.30 -15.74
C ARG A 29 18.20 33.04 -16.31
N TRP A 30 17.47 31.93 -16.27
CA TRP A 30 17.79 30.77 -17.10
C TRP A 30 17.39 31.10 -18.54
N ARG A 31 18.36 31.09 -19.42
CA ARG A 31 18.17 31.11 -20.87
C ARG A 31 17.95 29.66 -21.31
N PRO A 32 16.92 29.37 -22.16
CA PRO A 32 16.82 28.07 -22.79
C PRO A 32 17.92 27.95 -23.87
N GLY A 33 18.83 27.03 -23.67
CA GLY A 33 19.81 26.64 -24.70
C GLY A 33 19.13 25.71 -25.71
N THR A 34 19.00 26.20 -26.91
CA THR A 34 18.70 25.42 -28.11
C THR A 34 19.85 24.44 -28.37
N VAL A 35 19.59 23.14 -28.22
CA VAL A 35 20.49 22.10 -28.70
C VAL A 35 20.16 21.84 -30.18
N LEU A 36 21.04 22.32 -31.07
CA LEU A 36 21.08 21.95 -32.48
C LEU A 36 21.66 20.55 -32.60
N ALA A 37 20.85 19.57 -32.98
CA ALA A 37 21.30 18.26 -33.44
C ALA A 37 21.87 18.40 -34.85
N ALA A 38 23.17 18.33 -34.97
CA ALA A 38 23.86 18.21 -36.26
C ALA A 38 23.84 16.74 -36.69
N GLY A 39 22.98 16.41 -37.64
CA GLY A 39 23.02 15.15 -38.38
C GLY A 39 24.18 15.15 -39.39
N ALA A 40 25.15 14.30 -39.19
CA ALA A 40 26.20 14.05 -40.20
C ALA A 40 25.69 13.01 -41.20
N VAL A 41 25.32 13.48 -42.38
CA VAL A 41 25.14 12.63 -43.58
C VAL A 41 26.51 12.45 -44.22
N VAL A 42 27.06 11.25 -44.17
CA VAL A 42 28.26 10.87 -44.94
C VAL A 42 27.79 10.29 -46.29
N VAL A 43 27.91 11.09 -47.32
CA VAL A 43 27.79 10.64 -48.70
C VAL A 43 29.20 10.27 -49.16
N LEU A 44 29.48 8.97 -49.37
CA LEU A 44 30.64 8.52 -50.07
C LEU A 44 30.29 8.30 -51.57
N ALA A 45 30.62 9.30 -52.38
CA ALA A 45 30.75 9.11 -53.82
C ALA A 45 32.20 8.71 -54.12
N GLY A 46 32.41 7.50 -54.57
CA GLY A 46 33.68 7.01 -55.04
C GLY A 46 33.53 6.51 -56.49
N GLY A 47 34.09 7.28 -57.38
CA GLY A 47 34.05 7.05 -58.82
C GLY A 47 34.81 5.82 -59.30
N GLY A 48 34.32 5.22 -60.35
CA GLY A 48 34.87 4.09 -61.02
C GLY A 48 36.08 4.42 -61.87
N VAL A 49 36.94 3.44 -62.00
CA VAL A 49 37.84 3.28 -63.20
C VAL A 49 37.73 1.84 -63.62
N ALA A 50 37.18 1.66 -64.81
CA ALA A 50 37.20 0.40 -65.54
C ALA A 50 38.51 0.24 -66.22
N VAL A 51 39.21 -0.86 -65.99
CA VAL A 51 40.25 -1.37 -66.88
C VAL A 51 39.93 -2.84 -67.11
N GLY A 52 39.56 -3.17 -68.37
CA GLY A 52 39.34 -4.53 -68.81
C GLY A 52 40.65 -5.23 -69.11
N VAL A 53 40.79 -6.45 -68.67
CA VAL A 53 41.66 -7.45 -69.22
C VAL A 53 40.92 -8.79 -69.27
N ALA A 54 40.68 -9.28 -70.46
CA ALA A 54 40.17 -10.62 -70.70
C ALA A 54 41.22 -11.66 -70.37
N ALA A 55 40.85 -12.68 -69.61
CA ALA A 55 41.55 -13.97 -69.61
C ALA A 55 40.53 -15.07 -69.22
N ASP A 56 40.41 -16.00 -70.10
CA ASP A 56 39.73 -17.28 -69.98
C ASP A 56 40.09 -18.05 -68.72
N GLY A 57 39.13 -18.70 -68.12
CA GLY A 57 39.39 -19.66 -67.04
C GLY A 57 38.18 -20.03 -66.24
N SER A 58 37.48 -21.09 -66.69
CA SER A 58 36.59 -21.99 -65.87
C SER A 58 35.83 -21.43 -64.70
N ALA A 59 34.52 -21.26 -64.92
CA ALA A 59 33.52 -21.04 -63.88
C ALA A 59 33.48 -22.25 -62.94
N GLY A 60 34.12 -22.08 -61.77
CA GLY A 60 33.69 -22.78 -60.56
C GLY A 60 32.54 -22.01 -59.98
N GLU A 61 31.31 -22.51 -60.05
CA GLU A 61 30.19 -22.05 -59.25
C GLU A 61 30.60 -22.13 -57.80
N SER A 62 30.96 -20.99 -57.26
CA SER A 62 30.93 -20.82 -55.76
C SER A 62 29.51 -21.08 -55.34
N ALA A 63 29.26 -22.29 -54.89
CA ALA A 63 28.06 -22.57 -54.12
C ALA A 63 27.98 -21.51 -53.03
N GLY A 64 27.05 -20.55 -53.16
CA GLY A 64 26.79 -19.56 -52.17
C GLY A 64 26.61 -20.27 -50.83
N ALA A 65 27.41 -19.89 -49.87
CA ALA A 65 27.24 -20.40 -48.53
C ALA A 65 25.76 -20.25 -48.16
N ALA A 66 25.11 -21.35 -47.84
CA ALA A 66 23.73 -21.34 -47.37
C ALA A 66 23.63 -20.31 -46.24
N PRO A 67 22.61 -19.45 -46.23
CA PRO A 67 22.45 -18.47 -45.16
C PRO A 67 22.52 -19.21 -43.82
N PRO A 68 23.19 -18.63 -42.80
CA PRO A 68 23.29 -19.27 -41.50
C PRO A 68 21.88 -19.63 -41.03
N PRO A 69 21.69 -20.81 -40.41
CA PRO A 69 20.38 -21.21 -39.94
C PRO A 69 19.85 -20.12 -38.99
N PRO A 70 18.59 -19.71 -39.10
CA PRO A 70 18.00 -18.72 -38.22
C PRO A 70 18.13 -19.21 -36.77
N ALA A 71 18.40 -18.30 -35.84
CA ALA A 71 18.32 -18.63 -34.43
C ALA A 71 16.97 -19.31 -34.17
N THR A 72 16.95 -20.38 -33.39
CA THR A 72 15.73 -21.16 -33.17
C THR A 72 15.43 -21.28 -31.70
N THR A 73 14.16 -21.48 -31.38
CA THR A 73 13.66 -21.83 -30.06
C THR A 73 12.60 -22.93 -30.18
N THR A 74 12.17 -23.49 -29.07
CA THR A 74 11.12 -24.52 -29.07
C THR A 74 9.86 -24.03 -28.44
N VAL A 75 8.71 -24.48 -28.92
CA VAL A 75 7.43 -24.33 -28.27
C VAL A 75 7.45 -25.16 -27.00
N THR A 76 7.21 -24.51 -25.85
CA THR A 76 7.21 -25.18 -24.55
C THR A 76 5.84 -25.06 -23.89
N ARG A 77 5.45 -26.10 -23.14
CA ARG A 77 4.25 -26.06 -22.30
C ARG A 77 4.61 -25.56 -20.91
N GLN A 78 3.99 -24.46 -20.51
CA GLN A 78 4.20 -23.88 -19.18
C GLN A 78 2.99 -23.07 -18.72
N THR A 79 2.94 -22.76 -17.43
CA THR A 79 1.97 -21.81 -16.90
C THR A 79 2.48 -20.40 -17.15
N LEU A 80 1.68 -19.57 -17.80
CA LEU A 80 1.92 -18.13 -17.94
C LEU A 80 1.17 -17.39 -16.84
N VAL A 81 1.89 -16.52 -16.14
CA VAL A 81 1.33 -15.66 -15.08
C VAL A 81 1.67 -14.21 -15.42
N ASP A 82 0.65 -13.44 -15.69
CA ASP A 82 0.76 -11.99 -15.83
C ASP A 82 0.67 -11.37 -14.44
N ARG A 83 1.69 -10.59 -14.07
CA ARG A 83 1.79 -9.95 -12.77
C ARG A 83 1.84 -8.44 -12.95
N GLU A 84 0.99 -7.75 -12.22
CA GLU A 84 1.00 -6.30 -12.13
C GLU A 84 1.56 -5.88 -10.78
N THR A 85 2.61 -5.06 -10.79
CA THR A 85 3.27 -4.60 -9.56
C THR A 85 2.70 -3.26 -9.13
N LYS A 86 2.30 -3.18 -7.88
CA LYS A 86 1.83 -1.95 -7.22
C LYS A 86 2.67 -1.69 -5.98
N THR A 87 2.89 -0.43 -5.67
CA THR A 87 3.56 -0.04 -4.44
C THR A 87 2.61 -0.19 -3.25
N GLY A 88 3.12 -0.75 -2.16
CA GLY A 88 2.44 -0.84 -0.87
C GLY A 88 3.30 -0.32 0.25
N GLU A 89 2.70 -0.13 1.40
CA GLU A 89 3.35 0.27 2.63
C GLU A 89 3.33 -0.89 3.63
N LEU A 90 4.50 -1.40 3.98
CA LEU A 90 4.67 -2.34 5.08
C LEU A 90 4.54 -1.58 6.40
N GLY A 91 3.67 -2.04 7.28
CA GLY A 91 3.42 -1.42 8.57
C GLY A 91 2.51 -2.30 9.44
N TYR A 92 1.62 -1.66 10.18
CA TYR A 92 0.67 -2.33 11.09
C TYR A 92 -0.79 -2.06 10.70
N GLY A 93 -1.02 -1.65 9.45
CA GLY A 93 -2.34 -1.29 8.92
C GLY A 93 -2.74 0.14 9.24
N THR A 94 -3.97 0.47 8.83
CA THR A 94 -4.52 1.82 8.97
C THR A 94 -4.77 2.15 10.43
N PRO A 95 -4.19 3.23 10.98
CA PRO A 95 -4.38 3.61 12.36
C PRO A 95 -5.82 4.07 12.63
N ARG A 96 -6.38 3.64 13.76
CA ARG A 96 -7.68 4.10 14.27
C ARG A 96 -7.47 5.10 15.40
N ALA A 97 -7.99 6.32 15.24
CA ALA A 97 -7.97 7.32 16.30
C ALA A 97 -8.79 6.87 17.51
N LEU A 98 -8.30 7.18 18.69
CA LEU A 98 -9.00 7.07 19.98
C LEU A 98 -9.22 8.46 20.55
N ASP A 99 -10.47 8.87 20.55
CA ASP A 99 -10.87 10.15 21.08
C ASP A 99 -11.15 10.05 22.58
N SER A 100 -10.84 11.10 23.33
CA SER A 100 -11.30 11.22 24.69
C SER A 100 -12.83 11.28 24.73
N ARG A 101 -13.41 10.68 25.76
CA ARG A 101 -14.85 10.81 26.09
C ARG A 101 -15.07 11.69 27.32
N ASP A 102 -14.01 11.91 28.09
CA ASP A 102 -14.05 12.72 29.31
C ASP A 102 -13.32 14.04 29.05
N ASN A 103 -13.78 15.09 29.73
CA ASN A 103 -13.07 16.35 29.83
C ASN A 103 -12.00 16.26 30.92
N GLY A 104 -10.86 16.92 30.71
CA GLY A 104 -9.78 17.00 31.69
C GLY A 104 -8.45 17.30 31.05
N THR A 105 -7.39 17.07 31.79
CA THR A 105 -6.01 17.22 31.32
C THR A 105 -5.40 15.85 31.05
N LEU A 106 -4.74 15.68 29.92
CA LEU A 106 -3.99 14.46 29.63
C LEU A 106 -2.76 14.43 30.55
N THR A 107 -2.74 13.50 31.50
CA THR A 107 -1.66 13.41 32.50
C THR A 107 -0.63 12.34 32.16
N TRP A 108 -0.99 11.38 31.30
CA TRP A 108 -0.08 10.36 30.80
C TRP A 108 -0.65 9.71 29.52
N SER A 109 0.23 9.27 28.63
CA SER A 109 -0.13 8.52 27.42
C SER A 109 0.92 7.46 27.14
N ALA A 110 0.50 6.29 26.67
CA ALA A 110 1.41 5.25 26.22
C ALA A 110 2.24 5.75 25.01
N ALA A 111 3.55 5.47 25.04
CA ALA A 111 4.45 5.95 24.00
C ALA A 111 4.18 5.26 22.65
N THR A 112 4.43 5.97 21.57
CA THR A 112 4.39 5.43 20.21
C THR A 112 5.25 4.16 20.11
N GLY A 113 4.73 3.14 19.43
CA GLY A 113 5.38 1.83 19.31
C GLY A 113 5.05 0.87 20.45
N THR A 114 4.50 1.34 21.56
CA THR A 114 4.16 0.49 22.71
C THR A 114 3.02 -0.46 22.38
N THR A 115 3.17 -1.72 22.76
CA THR A 115 2.12 -2.72 22.70
C THR A 115 1.33 -2.70 24.02
N VAL A 116 0.02 -2.50 23.92
CA VAL A 116 -0.90 -2.47 25.06
C VAL A 116 -1.79 -3.69 25.04
N THR A 117 -1.84 -4.41 26.17
CA THR A 117 -2.64 -5.63 26.37
C THR A 117 -3.86 -5.35 27.24
N ARG A 118 -4.78 -6.32 27.34
CA ARG A 118 -5.97 -6.25 28.20
C ARG A 118 -5.62 -5.78 29.61
N GLY A 119 -6.42 -4.87 30.18
CA GLY A 119 -6.25 -4.36 31.54
C GLY A 119 -5.20 -3.25 31.68
N ARG A 120 -4.44 -2.94 30.65
CA ARG A 120 -3.43 -1.89 30.67
C ARG A 120 -4.00 -0.56 30.21
N ALA A 121 -3.52 0.53 30.83
CA ALA A 121 -3.91 1.88 30.43
C ALA A 121 -3.34 2.25 29.03
N LEU A 122 -4.16 2.88 28.22
CA LEU A 122 -3.79 3.53 26.98
C LEU A 122 -3.33 4.96 27.24
N TYR A 123 -4.07 5.68 28.06
CA TYR A 123 -3.75 7.05 28.51
C TYR A 123 -4.42 7.33 29.86
N ARG A 124 -4.11 8.47 30.46
CA ARG A 124 -4.73 8.95 31.71
C ARG A 124 -5.25 10.37 31.53
N VAL A 125 -6.46 10.62 32.01
CA VAL A 125 -7.05 11.96 32.10
C VAL A 125 -7.28 12.27 33.57
N ASP A 126 -6.71 13.38 34.05
CA ASP A 126 -6.70 13.77 35.47
C ASP A 126 -6.23 12.60 36.36
N ASP A 127 -5.12 11.97 35.97
CA ASP A 127 -4.51 10.79 36.57
C ASP A 127 -5.40 9.54 36.64
N THR A 128 -6.57 9.56 36.05
CA THR A 128 -7.48 8.40 35.94
C THR A 128 -7.24 7.64 34.66
N PRO A 129 -6.96 6.32 34.72
CA PRO A 129 -6.63 5.53 33.54
C PRO A 129 -7.84 5.26 32.63
N VAL A 130 -7.60 5.28 31.34
CA VAL A 130 -8.48 4.73 30.30
C VAL A 130 -7.88 3.40 29.87
N VAL A 131 -8.58 2.31 30.14
CA VAL A 131 -8.05 0.94 30.10
C VAL A 131 -8.49 0.22 28.82
N LEU A 132 -7.57 -0.53 28.21
CA LEU A 132 -7.88 -1.42 27.10
C LEU A 132 -8.55 -2.71 27.59
N LEU A 133 -9.71 -3.01 27.06
CA LEU A 133 -10.39 -4.30 27.19
C LEU A 133 -10.61 -4.93 25.80
N TYR A 134 -10.90 -6.24 25.75
CA TYR A 134 -11.13 -6.90 24.48
C TYR A 134 -12.59 -7.13 24.20
N GLY A 135 -13.00 -6.81 22.98
CA GLY A 135 -14.38 -6.97 22.54
C GLY A 135 -14.66 -6.23 21.25
N SER A 136 -15.79 -6.55 20.63
CA SER A 136 -16.26 -5.91 19.41
C SER A 136 -17.33 -4.85 19.64
N LEU A 137 -17.99 -4.88 20.81
CA LEU A 137 -19.03 -3.93 21.16
C LEU A 137 -18.39 -2.73 21.87
N PRO A 138 -18.52 -1.50 21.37
CA PRO A 138 -17.95 -0.33 22.04
C PRO A 138 -18.65 -0.03 23.36
N ALA A 139 -17.96 0.60 24.31
CA ALA A 139 -18.58 1.14 25.51
C ALA A 139 -19.51 2.30 25.11
N TYR A 140 -20.81 2.22 25.39
CA TYR A 140 -21.80 3.21 24.97
C TYR A 140 -22.69 3.72 26.12
N ARG A 141 -22.65 3.06 27.27
CA ARG A 141 -23.42 3.44 28.48
C ARG A 141 -22.65 3.05 29.73
N PRO A 142 -22.96 3.66 30.89
CA PRO A 142 -22.44 3.23 32.18
C PRO A 142 -22.87 1.79 32.52
N LEU A 143 -21.93 0.99 33.05
CA LEU A 143 -22.20 -0.34 33.59
C LEU A 143 -22.31 -0.26 35.11
N ARG A 144 -23.45 -0.71 35.65
CA ARG A 144 -23.77 -0.67 37.09
C ARG A 144 -24.81 -1.71 37.43
N SER A 145 -24.98 -2.02 38.72
CA SER A 145 -25.99 -2.98 39.19
C SER A 145 -27.37 -2.66 38.64
N GLY A 146 -28.05 -3.70 38.12
CA GLY A 146 -29.36 -3.61 37.52
C GLY A 146 -29.35 -3.34 36.00
N VAL A 147 -28.18 -3.17 35.38
CA VAL A 147 -28.06 -3.07 33.93
C VAL A 147 -27.87 -4.47 33.34
N SER A 148 -28.58 -4.78 32.23
CA SER A 148 -28.46 -6.06 31.53
C SER A 148 -28.16 -5.86 30.05
N GLY A 149 -27.36 -6.77 29.46
CA GLY A 149 -27.09 -6.80 28.03
C GLY A 149 -25.77 -7.46 27.64
N ARG A 150 -25.53 -7.56 26.33
CA ARG A 150 -24.31 -8.15 25.77
C ARG A 150 -23.04 -7.37 26.12
N ASP A 151 -23.16 -6.09 26.41
CA ASP A 151 -22.08 -5.22 26.90
C ASP A 151 -21.65 -5.62 28.31
N VAL A 152 -22.58 -6.03 29.17
CA VAL A 152 -22.28 -6.57 30.49
C VAL A 152 -21.52 -7.89 30.35
N GLU A 153 -22.03 -8.84 29.58
CA GLU A 153 -21.37 -10.12 29.31
C GLU A 153 -19.95 -9.96 28.76
N GLN A 154 -19.77 -9.02 27.80
CA GLN A 154 -18.45 -8.70 27.25
C GLN A 154 -17.52 -8.14 28.33
N PHE A 155 -18.00 -7.29 29.20
CA PHE A 155 -17.23 -6.69 30.28
C PHE A 155 -16.85 -7.75 31.34
N GLU A 156 -17.78 -8.58 31.76
CA GLU A 156 -17.55 -9.66 32.75
C GLU A 156 -16.57 -10.71 32.27
N ARG A 157 -16.59 -11.05 30.97
CA ARG A 157 -15.54 -11.88 30.36
C ARG A 157 -14.16 -11.25 30.54
N ASN A 158 -14.05 -9.93 30.34
CA ASN A 158 -12.77 -9.24 30.53
C ASN A 158 -12.33 -9.26 31.99
N LEU A 159 -13.24 -9.08 32.96
CA LEU A 159 -12.92 -9.18 34.38
C LEU A 159 -12.42 -10.59 34.73
N THR A 160 -13.11 -11.63 34.25
CA THR A 160 -12.69 -13.02 34.48
C THR A 160 -11.29 -13.29 33.91
N GLU A 161 -11.02 -12.85 32.71
CA GLU A 161 -9.72 -12.99 32.06
C GLU A 161 -8.61 -12.16 32.73
N LEU A 162 -8.97 -11.13 33.49
CA LEU A 162 -8.05 -10.38 34.36
C LEU A 162 -7.85 -11.02 35.73
N GLY A 163 -8.59 -12.10 36.03
CA GLY A 163 -8.47 -12.87 37.27
C GLY A 163 -9.49 -12.51 38.35
N TYR A 164 -10.44 -11.60 38.07
CA TYR A 164 -11.50 -11.28 39.02
C TYR A 164 -12.58 -12.37 39.02
N THR A 165 -13.00 -12.78 40.18
CA THR A 165 -13.96 -13.87 40.41
C THR A 165 -15.03 -13.48 41.42
N GLY A 166 -16.01 -14.37 41.62
CA GLY A 166 -17.08 -14.18 42.59
C GLY A 166 -18.40 -13.68 41.95
N PHE A 167 -18.49 -13.64 40.65
CA PHE A 167 -19.68 -13.36 39.83
C PHE A 167 -19.84 -14.39 38.71
N THR A 168 -20.98 -14.42 38.06
CA THR A 168 -21.24 -15.25 36.87
C THR A 168 -21.06 -14.40 35.63
N VAL A 169 -20.44 -14.96 34.58
CA VAL A 169 -20.37 -14.29 33.28
C VAL A 169 -21.69 -14.51 32.54
N ASP A 170 -22.54 -13.52 32.57
CA ASP A 170 -23.84 -13.52 31.89
C ASP A 170 -24.21 -12.10 31.41
N GLN A 171 -25.46 -11.81 31.16
CA GLN A 171 -25.88 -10.50 30.68
C GLN A 171 -26.37 -9.58 31.81
N ASP A 172 -26.28 -9.97 33.09
CA ASP A 172 -26.84 -9.23 34.20
C ASP A 172 -25.76 -8.68 35.14
N TYR A 173 -25.59 -7.35 35.16
CA TYR A 173 -24.68 -6.70 36.10
C TYR A 173 -25.26 -6.73 37.52
N THR A 174 -24.80 -7.68 38.31
CA THR A 174 -25.27 -7.91 39.68
C THR A 174 -24.46 -7.15 40.72
N SER A 175 -24.85 -7.25 41.99
CA SER A 175 -24.01 -6.77 43.09
C SER A 175 -22.66 -7.51 43.17
N ALA A 176 -22.63 -8.80 42.82
CA ALA A 176 -21.40 -9.57 42.78
C ALA A 176 -20.45 -9.05 41.70
N THR A 177 -20.97 -8.65 40.55
CA THR A 177 -20.20 -7.99 39.50
C THR A 177 -19.66 -6.63 40.00
N ALA A 178 -20.49 -5.86 40.71
CA ALA A 178 -20.06 -4.58 41.30
C ALA A 178 -18.93 -4.77 42.35
N ASP A 179 -18.97 -5.85 43.12
CA ASP A 179 -17.91 -6.16 44.11
C ASP A 179 -16.60 -6.51 43.40
N ALA A 180 -16.65 -7.27 42.30
CA ALA A 180 -15.47 -7.55 41.45
C ALA A 180 -14.92 -6.25 40.82
N VAL A 181 -15.79 -5.36 40.36
CA VAL A 181 -15.38 -4.07 39.80
C VAL A 181 -14.72 -3.18 40.87
N ARG A 182 -15.16 -3.14 42.13
CA ARG A 182 -14.47 -2.40 43.19
C ARG A 182 -13.03 -2.90 43.37
N LYS A 183 -12.81 -4.23 43.36
CA LYS A 183 -11.46 -4.79 43.44
C LYS A 183 -10.61 -4.39 42.22
N TRP A 184 -11.20 -4.41 41.05
CA TRP A 184 -10.51 -3.97 39.83
C TRP A 184 -10.17 -2.45 39.90
N GLN A 185 -11.04 -1.64 40.44
CA GLN A 185 -10.83 -0.22 40.67
C GLN A 185 -9.74 0.04 41.74
N GLU A 186 -9.73 -0.75 42.83
CA GLU A 186 -8.67 -0.74 43.84
C GLU A 186 -7.29 -1.02 43.17
N ASP A 187 -7.18 -2.09 42.36
CA ASP A 187 -5.93 -2.43 41.65
C ASP A 187 -5.50 -1.35 40.63
N LEU A 188 -6.43 -0.60 40.08
CA LEU A 188 -6.15 0.56 39.22
C LEU A 188 -5.79 1.83 39.99
N GLY A 189 -5.98 1.85 41.31
CA GLY A 189 -5.75 3.03 42.15
C GLY A 189 -6.78 4.15 41.96
N VAL A 190 -8.05 3.80 41.63
CA VAL A 190 -9.13 4.75 41.41
C VAL A 190 -10.26 4.53 42.42
N ALA A 191 -11.23 5.45 42.46
CA ALA A 191 -12.37 5.34 43.38
C ALA A 191 -13.18 4.04 43.14
N GLU A 192 -13.44 3.30 44.22
CA GLU A 192 -14.12 1.99 44.22
C GLU A 192 -15.64 2.14 44.16
N THR A 193 -16.17 2.66 43.06
CA THR A 193 -17.60 2.93 42.87
C THR A 193 -18.43 1.70 42.58
N GLY A 194 -17.80 0.62 42.09
CA GLY A 194 -18.47 -0.56 41.55
C GLY A 194 -19.26 -0.27 40.27
N GLN A 195 -18.98 0.85 39.60
CA GLN A 195 -19.57 1.24 38.33
C GLN A 195 -18.47 1.58 37.33
N VAL A 196 -18.74 1.42 36.04
CA VAL A 196 -17.77 1.68 34.97
C VAL A 196 -18.36 2.68 33.98
N GLU A 197 -17.75 3.85 33.91
CA GLU A 197 -18.13 4.86 32.92
C GLU A 197 -17.57 4.53 31.54
N PRO A 198 -18.30 4.83 30.46
CA PRO A 198 -17.88 4.48 29.09
C PRO A 198 -16.59 5.21 28.65
N GLY A 199 -16.23 6.33 29.30
CA GLY A 199 -14.97 7.04 29.06
C GLY A 199 -13.74 6.37 29.67
N ARG A 200 -13.91 5.39 30.56
CA ARG A 200 -12.83 4.73 31.30
C ARG A 200 -12.32 3.45 30.66
N ILE A 201 -12.99 2.98 29.62
CA ILE A 201 -12.62 1.76 28.92
C ILE A 201 -12.68 1.95 27.39
N VAL A 202 -11.73 1.33 26.72
CA VAL A 202 -11.70 1.22 25.26
C VAL A 202 -11.70 -0.25 24.88
N TYR A 203 -12.57 -0.63 23.95
CA TYR A 203 -12.58 -2.00 23.40
C TYR A 203 -11.83 -2.07 22.08
N ALA A 204 -11.03 -3.14 21.95
CA ALA A 204 -10.43 -3.60 20.71
C ALA A 204 -10.56 -5.11 20.61
N THR A 205 -10.39 -5.66 19.43
CA THR A 205 -10.50 -7.12 19.18
C THR A 205 -9.37 -7.93 19.81
N GLY A 206 -8.30 -7.27 20.26
CA GLY A 206 -7.13 -7.90 20.88
C GLY A 206 -6.09 -6.86 21.29
N THR A 207 -4.88 -7.31 21.48
CA THR A 207 -3.72 -6.45 21.76
C THR A 207 -3.55 -5.39 20.67
N VAL A 208 -3.23 -4.17 21.08
CA VAL A 208 -3.03 -3.05 20.16
C VAL A 208 -1.63 -2.47 20.27
N ARG A 209 -1.17 -1.83 19.20
CA ARG A 209 0.05 -1.03 19.19
C ARG A 209 -0.32 0.44 19.09
N VAL A 210 0.32 1.29 19.88
CA VAL A 210 0.18 2.75 19.76
C VAL A 210 0.87 3.20 18.48
N ALA A 211 0.12 3.73 17.53
CA ALA A 211 0.64 4.20 16.25
C ALA A 211 1.19 5.62 16.34
N SER A 212 0.46 6.51 17.00
CA SER A 212 0.86 7.90 17.22
C SER A 212 0.13 8.50 18.43
N GLN A 213 0.65 9.60 18.93
CA GLN A 213 0.01 10.44 19.93
C GLN A 213 -0.65 11.63 19.22
N GLY A 214 -1.92 11.88 19.49
CA GLY A 214 -2.72 12.98 18.93
C GLY A 214 -2.82 14.18 19.88
N ALA A 215 -2.42 14.00 21.16
CA ALA A 215 -2.34 15.04 22.18
C ALA A 215 -1.07 14.85 23.02
N GLU A 216 -0.54 15.92 23.56
CA GLU A 216 0.63 15.92 24.46
C GLU A 216 0.20 15.90 25.93
N VAL A 217 1.06 15.37 26.80
CA VAL A 217 0.84 15.43 28.27
C VAL A 217 0.80 16.89 28.70
N GLY A 218 -0.27 17.26 29.39
CA GLY A 218 -0.58 18.64 29.78
C GLY A 218 -1.68 19.27 28.91
N ASP A 219 -2.02 18.69 27.77
CA ASP A 219 -3.12 19.19 26.95
C ASP A 219 -4.48 18.99 27.60
N ALA A 220 -5.37 19.95 27.36
CA ALA A 220 -6.80 19.79 27.67
C ALA A 220 -7.41 18.83 26.62
N VAL A 221 -8.10 17.81 27.09
CA VAL A 221 -8.82 16.83 26.27
C VAL A 221 -10.31 16.87 26.57
N GLY A 222 -11.12 16.41 25.63
CA GLY A 222 -12.56 16.37 25.75
C GLY A 222 -13.19 15.49 24.68
N PRO A 223 -14.53 15.30 24.72
CA PRO A 223 -15.23 14.45 23.78
C PRO A 223 -14.95 14.81 22.33
N GLY A 224 -14.50 13.82 21.54
CA GLY A 224 -14.15 13.98 20.12
C GLY A 224 -12.76 14.53 19.85
N ARG A 225 -11.94 14.81 20.88
CA ARG A 225 -10.52 15.13 20.67
C ARG A 225 -9.68 13.87 20.67
N ALA A 226 -8.99 13.64 19.58
CA ALA A 226 -8.08 12.51 19.44
C ALA A 226 -6.92 12.59 20.45
N VAL A 227 -6.72 11.55 21.25
CA VAL A 227 -5.64 11.45 22.24
C VAL A 227 -4.48 10.63 21.69
N LEU A 228 -4.77 9.49 21.07
CA LEU A 228 -3.78 8.65 20.40
C LEU A 228 -4.45 7.86 19.27
N SER A 229 -3.65 7.23 18.43
CA SER A 229 -4.14 6.27 17.47
C SER A 229 -3.52 4.90 17.69
N ILE A 230 -4.28 3.86 17.36
CA ILE A 230 -3.86 2.47 17.56
C ILE A 230 -3.98 1.67 16.27
N THR A 231 -3.12 0.65 16.15
CA THR A 231 -3.19 -0.39 15.12
C THR A 231 -3.26 -1.76 15.76
N GLY A 232 -3.41 -2.80 14.97
CA GLY A 232 -3.08 -4.16 15.36
C GLY A 232 -1.57 -4.31 15.63
N THR A 233 -1.17 -5.51 16.05
CA THR A 233 0.25 -5.85 16.30
C THR A 233 0.88 -6.68 15.19
N ALA A 234 0.06 -7.24 14.30
CA ALA A 234 0.54 -7.98 13.15
C ALA A 234 1.04 -7.01 12.06
N ARG A 235 2.19 -7.33 11.47
CA ARG A 235 2.67 -6.60 10.29
C ARG A 235 1.90 -7.03 9.07
N LEU A 236 1.54 -6.06 8.26
CA LEU A 236 0.86 -6.27 7.00
C LEU A 236 1.30 -5.19 6.00
N VAL A 237 1.02 -5.43 4.73
CA VAL A 237 1.23 -4.45 3.69
C VAL A 237 -0.12 -3.85 3.31
N THR A 238 -0.22 -2.52 3.30
CA THR A 238 -1.38 -1.79 2.80
C THR A 238 -1.06 -1.24 1.41
N CYS A 239 -1.89 -1.56 0.43
CA CYS A 239 -1.81 -1.01 -0.93
C CYS A 239 -3.04 -0.14 -1.20
N THR A 240 -2.81 1.05 -1.74
CA THR A 240 -3.89 1.90 -2.26
C THR A 240 -3.87 1.83 -3.77
N LEU A 241 -4.97 1.34 -4.35
CA LEU A 241 -5.11 1.06 -5.77
C LEU A 241 -6.20 1.94 -6.39
N ASP A 242 -6.12 2.14 -7.69
CA ASP A 242 -7.21 2.75 -8.45
C ASP A 242 -8.39 1.78 -8.62
N VAL A 243 -9.58 2.31 -8.86
CA VAL A 243 -10.78 1.48 -9.07
C VAL A 243 -10.62 0.56 -10.29
N ASP A 244 -9.89 1.00 -11.31
CA ASP A 244 -9.62 0.21 -12.52
C ASP A 244 -8.80 -1.07 -12.21
N ASP A 245 -8.07 -1.06 -11.09
CA ASP A 245 -7.27 -2.19 -10.60
C ASP A 245 -8.08 -3.21 -9.78
N GLN A 246 -9.39 -2.98 -9.58
CA GLN A 246 -10.25 -3.87 -8.79
C GLN A 246 -10.20 -5.34 -9.26
N ARG A 247 -9.94 -5.55 -10.56
CA ARG A 247 -9.77 -6.89 -11.15
C ARG A 247 -8.59 -7.67 -10.57
N LEU A 248 -7.56 -6.97 -10.06
CA LEU A 248 -6.34 -7.55 -9.48
C LEU A 248 -6.54 -8.10 -8.08
N VAL A 249 -7.55 -7.57 -7.36
CA VAL A 249 -7.70 -7.81 -5.93
C VAL A 249 -8.90 -8.69 -5.64
N ARG A 250 -8.60 -9.89 -5.13
CA ARG A 250 -9.60 -10.83 -4.63
C ARG A 250 -9.14 -11.31 -3.26
N LYS A 251 -10.04 -11.25 -2.28
CA LYS A 251 -9.75 -11.77 -0.94
C LYS A 251 -9.20 -13.20 -1.02
N GLY A 252 -8.08 -13.44 -0.33
CA GLY A 252 -7.37 -14.72 -0.32
C GLY A 252 -6.46 -14.96 -1.53
N ALA A 253 -6.43 -14.07 -2.53
CA ALA A 253 -5.50 -14.20 -3.66
C ALA A 253 -4.05 -14.12 -3.18
N GLU A 254 -3.19 -14.94 -3.79
CA GLU A 254 -1.76 -14.94 -3.52
C GLU A 254 -1.09 -13.75 -4.22
N VAL A 255 -0.16 -13.13 -3.52
CA VAL A 255 0.66 -12.02 -4.01
C VAL A 255 2.12 -12.25 -3.68
N THR A 256 3.01 -11.59 -4.40
CA THR A 256 4.45 -11.57 -4.10
C THR A 256 4.82 -10.22 -3.51
N ILE A 257 5.43 -10.19 -2.34
CA ILE A 257 5.91 -8.97 -1.67
C ILE A 257 7.42 -8.89 -1.89
N THR A 258 7.90 -7.81 -2.46
CA THR A 258 9.33 -7.52 -2.60
C THR A 258 9.71 -6.42 -1.63
N LEU A 259 10.60 -6.74 -0.71
CA LEU A 259 11.10 -5.84 0.34
C LEU A 259 12.19 -4.90 -0.20
N PRO A 260 12.51 -3.78 0.49
CA PRO A 260 13.54 -2.83 0.05
C PRO A 260 14.94 -3.44 -0.09
N ASP A 261 15.22 -4.53 0.63
CA ASP A 261 16.48 -5.28 0.54
C ASP A 261 16.52 -6.27 -0.64
N GLY A 262 15.47 -6.29 -1.46
CA GLY A 262 15.33 -7.17 -2.62
C GLY A 262 14.83 -8.58 -2.29
N LYS A 263 14.64 -8.92 -1.03
CA LYS A 263 14.06 -10.21 -0.66
C LYS A 263 12.58 -10.28 -1.05
N ARG A 264 12.16 -11.47 -1.43
CA ARG A 264 10.77 -11.75 -1.82
C ARG A 264 10.14 -12.71 -0.84
N THR A 265 8.90 -12.45 -0.49
CA THR A 265 8.05 -13.36 0.28
C THR A 265 6.67 -13.42 -0.35
N THR A 266 5.93 -14.48 -0.08
CA THR A 266 4.53 -14.59 -0.49
C THR A 266 3.62 -14.02 0.57
N GLY A 267 2.42 -13.66 0.14
CA GLY A 267 1.37 -13.18 1.03
C GLY A 267 0.00 -13.37 0.42
N ARG A 268 -1.02 -13.03 1.18
CA ARG A 268 -2.42 -13.15 0.75
C ARG A 268 -3.16 -11.85 0.97
N VAL A 269 -4.03 -11.54 0.01
CA VAL A 269 -4.98 -10.44 0.14
C VAL A 269 -5.95 -10.73 1.28
N GLY A 270 -5.95 -9.86 2.29
CA GLY A 270 -6.83 -9.94 3.47
C GLY A 270 -8.13 -9.19 3.25
N THR A 271 -8.14 -7.88 3.53
CA THR A 271 -9.31 -7.02 3.33
C THR A 271 -9.18 -6.24 2.02
N VAL A 272 -10.33 -5.97 1.42
CA VAL A 272 -10.45 -5.10 0.24
C VAL A 272 -11.58 -4.13 0.55
N GLU A 273 -11.26 -2.86 0.68
CA GLU A 273 -12.21 -1.82 1.07
C GLU A 273 -12.17 -0.67 0.06
N THR A 274 -13.33 -0.15 -0.31
CA THR A 274 -13.40 1.05 -1.14
C THR A 274 -13.40 2.27 -0.22
N VAL A 275 -12.44 3.17 -0.43
CA VAL A 275 -12.26 4.38 0.36
C VAL A 275 -12.33 5.61 -0.54
N ILE A 276 -12.82 6.71 0.01
CA ILE A 276 -12.82 8.00 -0.65
C ILE A 276 -11.66 8.81 -0.07
N GLN A 277 -10.68 9.14 -0.92
CA GLN A 277 -9.56 9.99 -0.53
C GLN A 277 -9.77 11.39 -1.10
N THR A 278 -9.69 12.39 -0.22
CA THR A 278 -9.71 13.79 -0.62
C THR A 278 -8.31 14.35 -0.45
N SER A 279 -7.67 14.71 -1.56
CA SER A 279 -6.38 15.39 -1.55
C SER A 279 -6.57 16.88 -1.68
N ALA A 280 -5.78 17.66 -0.93
CA ALA A 280 -5.78 19.11 -1.09
C ALA A 280 -5.35 19.44 -2.52
N GLY A 281 -6.17 20.23 -3.23
CA GLY A 281 -5.80 20.78 -4.52
C GLY A 281 -4.55 21.65 -4.42
N ALA A 282 -3.87 21.91 -5.53
CA ALA A 282 -2.80 22.89 -5.58
C ALA A 282 -3.36 24.26 -5.15
N ALA A 283 -2.47 25.16 -4.69
CA ALA A 283 -2.89 26.48 -4.18
C ALA A 283 -3.84 27.19 -5.16
N GLY A 284 -5.11 27.34 -4.76
CA GLY A 284 -6.18 27.95 -5.57
C GLY A 284 -7.03 26.96 -6.38
N GLN A 285 -6.87 25.67 -6.19
CA GLN A 285 -7.73 24.63 -6.76
C GLN A 285 -8.59 23.96 -5.68
N ASP A 286 -9.78 23.53 -6.06
CA ASP A 286 -10.66 22.78 -5.17
C ASP A 286 -10.03 21.42 -4.80
N PRO A 287 -10.34 20.87 -3.60
CA PRO A 287 -9.91 19.54 -3.22
C PRO A 287 -10.37 18.50 -4.25
N VAL A 288 -9.46 17.61 -4.64
CA VAL A 288 -9.77 16.50 -5.54
C VAL A 288 -10.18 15.29 -4.69
N THR A 289 -11.39 14.79 -4.95
CA THR A 289 -11.90 13.60 -4.31
C THR A 289 -11.83 12.42 -5.28
N GLU A 290 -11.11 11.38 -4.89
CA GLU A 290 -10.93 10.16 -5.68
C GLU A 290 -11.43 8.95 -4.91
N THR A 291 -12.02 8.01 -5.63
CA THR A 291 -12.36 6.70 -5.08
C THR A 291 -11.16 5.78 -5.28
N LYS A 292 -10.66 5.21 -4.20
CA LYS A 292 -9.53 4.27 -4.18
C LYS A 292 -9.96 2.93 -3.56
N ILE A 293 -9.17 1.91 -3.79
CA ILE A 293 -9.32 0.60 -3.16
C ILE A 293 -8.14 0.42 -2.20
N GLU A 294 -8.44 0.31 -0.92
CA GLU A 294 -7.45 -0.04 0.10
C GLU A 294 -7.43 -1.55 0.29
N VAL A 295 -6.25 -2.14 0.14
CA VAL A 295 -6.03 -3.58 0.19
C VAL A 295 -5.03 -3.88 1.29
N SER A 296 -5.41 -4.72 2.25
CA SER A 296 -4.45 -5.28 3.20
C SER A 296 -3.90 -6.61 2.68
N VAL A 297 -2.59 -6.80 2.79
CA VAL A 297 -1.90 -8.04 2.44
C VAL A 297 -1.16 -8.55 3.66
N THR A 298 -1.44 -9.79 4.02
CA THR A 298 -0.75 -10.49 5.12
C THR A 298 0.33 -11.39 4.52
N GLY A 299 1.56 -11.26 4.98
CA GLY A 299 2.64 -12.16 4.58
C GLY A 299 2.45 -13.57 5.15
N ASP A 300 2.72 -14.60 4.33
CA ASP A 300 2.66 -15.99 4.75
C ASP A 300 3.78 -16.31 5.77
N ASP A 301 4.91 -15.60 5.70
CA ASP A 301 5.98 -15.62 6.69
C ASP A 301 6.09 -14.27 7.42
N PRO A 302 5.48 -14.13 8.61
CA PRO A 302 5.58 -12.91 9.40
C PRO A 302 7.01 -12.54 9.79
N ALA A 303 7.92 -13.53 9.93
CA ALA A 303 9.30 -13.27 10.32
C ALA A 303 10.07 -12.55 9.22
N ALA A 304 9.77 -12.81 7.94
CA ALA A 304 10.38 -12.12 6.81
C ALA A 304 10.11 -10.60 6.83
N LEU A 305 8.98 -10.18 7.43
CA LEU A 305 8.56 -8.78 7.49
C LEU A 305 9.14 -8.01 8.70
N THR A 306 9.86 -8.67 9.61
CA THR A 306 10.29 -8.04 10.87
C THR A 306 11.49 -7.09 10.75
N GLY A 307 12.20 -7.13 9.63
CA GLY A 307 13.40 -6.30 9.41
C GLY A 307 13.13 -4.79 9.30
N PHE A 308 11.87 -4.40 9.05
CA PHE A 308 11.47 -3.00 8.84
C PHE A 308 10.27 -2.66 9.71
N GLU A 309 10.31 -1.55 10.41
CA GLU A 309 9.12 -1.06 11.15
C GLU A 309 8.05 -0.52 10.20
N GLN A 310 8.49 0.25 9.20
CA GLN A 310 7.68 0.83 8.13
C GLN A 310 8.55 0.92 6.89
N ALA A 311 8.06 0.51 5.74
CA ALA A 311 8.80 0.56 4.49
C ALA A 311 7.87 0.56 3.28
N ALA A 312 8.28 1.25 2.21
CA ALA A 312 7.67 1.05 0.90
C ALA A 312 8.12 -0.31 0.35
N VAL A 313 7.18 -1.07 -0.18
CA VAL A 313 7.40 -2.41 -0.74
C VAL A 313 6.66 -2.53 -2.07
N ASP A 314 7.13 -3.44 -2.93
CA ASP A 314 6.42 -3.76 -4.16
C ASP A 314 5.57 -5.01 -3.98
N VAL A 315 4.32 -4.94 -4.40
CA VAL A 315 3.36 -6.04 -4.31
C VAL A 315 2.95 -6.45 -5.72
N GLY A 316 3.33 -7.67 -6.11
CA GLY A 316 2.99 -8.28 -7.39
C GLY A 316 1.67 -9.03 -7.29
N PHE A 317 0.62 -8.48 -7.90
CA PHE A 317 -0.69 -9.12 -8.04
C PHE A 317 -0.75 -9.98 -9.29
N VAL A 318 -1.46 -11.10 -9.26
CA VAL A 318 -1.71 -11.92 -10.43
C VAL A 318 -2.91 -11.34 -11.20
N ALA A 319 -2.61 -10.71 -12.34
CA ALA A 319 -3.62 -10.13 -13.24
C ALA A 319 -4.33 -11.19 -14.06
N ALA A 320 -3.57 -12.16 -14.58
CA ALA A 320 -4.08 -13.29 -15.34
C ALA A 320 -3.15 -14.49 -15.21
N GLU A 321 -3.74 -15.67 -15.27
CA GLU A 321 -3.00 -16.94 -15.30
C GLU A 321 -3.59 -17.87 -16.35
N ARG A 322 -2.70 -18.58 -17.06
CA ARG A 322 -3.05 -19.64 -18.00
C ARG A 322 -2.17 -20.85 -17.70
N ALA A 323 -2.78 -21.88 -17.14
CA ALA A 323 -2.07 -23.10 -16.75
C ALA A 323 -1.81 -23.99 -17.97
N ALA A 324 -0.59 -24.54 -18.04
CA ALA A 324 -0.20 -25.58 -18.99
C ALA A 324 -0.50 -25.23 -20.47
N VAL A 325 -0.27 -23.98 -20.88
CA VAL A 325 -0.44 -23.54 -22.26
C VAL A 325 0.85 -23.65 -23.07
N LEU A 326 0.74 -23.77 -24.39
CA LEU A 326 1.89 -23.75 -25.30
C LEU A 326 2.37 -22.31 -25.45
N THR A 327 3.66 -22.09 -25.31
CA THR A 327 4.24 -20.75 -25.31
C THR A 327 5.51 -20.67 -26.15
N VAL A 328 5.74 -19.48 -26.72
CA VAL A 328 6.98 -19.09 -27.36
C VAL A 328 7.46 -17.74 -26.83
N PRO A 329 8.74 -17.40 -26.94
CA PRO A 329 9.19 -16.02 -26.76
C PRO A 329 8.43 -15.07 -27.70
N VAL A 330 8.08 -13.86 -27.24
CA VAL A 330 7.37 -12.87 -28.07
C VAL A 330 8.15 -12.57 -29.37
N ALA A 331 9.48 -12.60 -29.30
CA ALA A 331 10.35 -12.36 -30.45
C ALA A 331 10.22 -13.42 -31.58
N ALA A 332 9.66 -14.61 -31.30
CA ALA A 332 9.40 -15.63 -32.31
C ALA A 332 8.12 -15.37 -33.13
N LEU A 333 7.28 -14.41 -32.74
CA LEU A 333 6.07 -14.06 -33.49
C LEU A 333 6.40 -13.22 -34.73
N LEU A 334 5.78 -13.60 -35.83
CA LEU A 334 5.81 -12.86 -37.11
C LEU A 334 4.44 -12.24 -37.34
N ALA A 335 4.41 -10.98 -37.74
CA ALA A 335 3.19 -10.35 -38.23
C ALA A 335 2.90 -10.86 -39.68
N LEU A 336 1.66 -11.28 -39.92
CA LEU A 336 1.22 -11.75 -41.23
C LEU A 336 0.65 -10.59 -42.06
N ALA A 337 0.88 -10.60 -43.37
CA ALA A 337 0.41 -9.56 -44.29
C ALA A 337 -1.15 -9.46 -44.31
N GLU A 338 -1.80 -10.59 -44.14
CA GLU A 338 -3.27 -10.70 -44.03
C GLU A 338 -3.85 -10.37 -42.66
N GLY A 339 -2.97 -10.00 -41.72
CA GLY A 339 -3.33 -9.73 -40.32
C GLY A 339 -3.13 -10.94 -39.41
N GLY A 340 -2.94 -10.69 -38.10
CA GLY A 340 -2.66 -11.73 -37.13
C GLY A 340 -1.18 -12.09 -37.03
N TYR A 341 -0.90 -13.23 -36.40
CA TYR A 341 0.44 -13.67 -36.07
C TYR A 341 0.72 -15.07 -36.62
N GLY A 342 1.99 -15.34 -36.96
CA GLY A 342 2.48 -16.64 -37.36
C GLY A 342 3.77 -17.00 -36.65
N LEU A 343 4.16 -18.28 -36.77
CA LEU A 343 5.46 -18.80 -36.35
C LEU A 343 6.16 -19.34 -37.57
N GLN A 344 7.46 -19.07 -37.69
CA GLN A 344 8.32 -19.72 -38.69
C GLN A 344 8.74 -21.07 -38.12
N VAL A 345 8.08 -22.13 -38.55
CA VAL A 345 8.46 -23.49 -38.18
C VAL A 345 9.70 -23.91 -38.97
N VAL A 346 10.66 -24.49 -38.27
CA VAL A 346 11.92 -25.00 -38.86
C VAL A 346 11.94 -26.51 -38.66
N ASP A 347 12.00 -27.24 -39.75
CA ASP A 347 12.10 -28.70 -39.76
C ASP A 347 13.13 -29.17 -40.82
N ASP A 348 13.33 -30.46 -40.92
CA ASP A 348 14.30 -31.06 -41.86
C ASP A 348 13.98 -30.75 -43.33
N ALA A 349 12.75 -30.39 -43.67
CA ALA A 349 12.31 -30.02 -45.01
C ALA A 349 12.49 -28.53 -45.31
N GLY A 350 12.89 -27.72 -44.32
CA GLY A 350 13.13 -26.29 -44.46
C GLY A 350 12.32 -25.44 -43.51
N THR A 351 11.91 -24.24 -43.93
CA THR A 351 11.14 -23.30 -43.12
C THR A 351 9.76 -23.04 -43.72
N ARG A 352 8.75 -22.99 -42.92
CA ARG A 352 7.38 -22.62 -43.30
C ARG A 352 6.71 -21.74 -42.26
N ILE A 353 5.85 -20.84 -42.68
CA ILE A 353 5.08 -19.99 -41.78
C ILE A 353 3.74 -20.67 -41.48
N VAL A 354 3.42 -20.74 -40.19
CA VAL A 354 2.15 -21.28 -39.68
C VAL A 354 1.42 -20.18 -38.91
N ALA A 355 0.20 -19.88 -39.35
CA ALA A 355 -0.66 -18.92 -38.61
C ALA A 355 -1.02 -19.46 -37.22
N VAL A 356 -0.97 -18.62 -36.22
CA VAL A 356 -1.28 -18.95 -34.82
C VAL A 356 -2.26 -17.95 -34.21
N LYS A 357 -3.04 -18.44 -33.28
CA LYS A 357 -3.81 -17.57 -32.39
C LYS A 357 -2.97 -17.29 -31.15
N THR A 358 -2.84 -16.03 -30.79
CA THR A 358 -2.17 -15.59 -29.56
C THR A 358 -3.17 -15.46 -28.42
N GLY A 359 -2.75 -15.88 -27.22
CA GLY A 359 -3.51 -15.69 -25.98
C GLY A 359 -2.80 -14.72 -25.06
N LEU A 360 -2.49 -15.15 -23.81
CA LEU A 360 -1.86 -14.33 -22.79
C LEU A 360 -0.41 -13.99 -23.14
N PHE A 361 -0.06 -12.71 -22.99
CA PHE A 361 1.32 -12.22 -23.04
C PHE A 361 1.81 -12.00 -21.61
N ALA A 362 2.87 -12.68 -21.21
CA ALA A 362 3.45 -12.51 -19.89
C ALA A 362 4.93 -12.92 -19.86
N ALA A 363 5.74 -12.23 -19.05
CA ALA A 363 7.16 -12.55 -18.83
C ALA A 363 7.99 -12.74 -20.13
N GLY A 364 7.74 -11.92 -21.17
CA GLY A 364 8.45 -11.99 -22.44
C GLY A 364 8.05 -13.18 -23.33
N ARG A 365 7.02 -13.91 -22.95
CA ARG A 365 6.45 -15.04 -23.71
C ARG A 365 4.99 -14.77 -24.06
N VAL A 366 4.50 -15.53 -25.01
CA VAL A 366 3.12 -15.47 -25.46
C VAL A 366 2.53 -16.88 -25.56
N GLU A 367 1.30 -17.02 -25.12
CA GLU A 367 0.49 -18.20 -25.37
C GLU A 367 0.16 -18.30 -26.85
N VAL A 368 0.37 -19.47 -27.43
CA VAL A 368 0.09 -19.75 -28.85
C VAL A 368 -0.75 -21.01 -28.99
N SER A 369 -1.67 -20.97 -29.95
CA SER A 369 -2.53 -22.12 -30.28
C SER A 369 -2.77 -22.17 -31.77
N GLY A 370 -2.93 -23.40 -32.32
CA GLY A 370 -3.19 -23.67 -33.74
C GLY A 370 -3.02 -25.17 -34.00
N ASP A 371 -3.65 -25.65 -35.07
CA ASP A 371 -3.68 -27.10 -35.41
C ASP A 371 -2.29 -27.71 -35.63
N ALA A 372 -1.34 -26.89 -36.04
CA ALA A 372 0.05 -27.32 -36.30
C ALA A 372 1.01 -26.97 -35.15
N VAL A 373 0.52 -26.42 -34.02
CA VAL A 373 1.36 -26.02 -32.89
C VAL A 373 1.35 -27.11 -31.83
N VAL A 374 2.48 -27.77 -31.66
CA VAL A 374 2.69 -28.82 -30.66
C VAL A 374 3.89 -28.51 -29.78
N GLU A 375 3.92 -29.08 -28.58
CA GLU A 375 5.07 -28.99 -27.71
C GLU A 375 6.33 -29.59 -28.34
N GLY A 376 7.47 -28.94 -28.21
CA GLY A 376 8.73 -29.35 -28.85
C GLY A 376 8.91 -28.86 -30.27
N LEU A 377 7.91 -28.22 -30.89
CA LEU A 377 8.03 -27.68 -32.26
C LEU A 377 9.12 -26.61 -32.29
N THR A 378 10.07 -26.77 -33.23
CA THR A 378 11.16 -25.79 -33.41
C THR A 378 10.67 -24.61 -34.25
N VAL A 379 10.88 -23.39 -33.74
CA VAL A 379 10.46 -22.15 -34.42
C VAL A 379 11.63 -21.17 -34.52
N GLY A 380 11.63 -20.40 -35.61
CA GLY A 380 12.64 -19.39 -35.88
C GLY A 380 12.57 -18.21 -34.91
N MET A 381 13.71 -17.62 -34.63
CA MET A 381 13.89 -16.37 -33.90
C MET A 381 14.59 -15.36 -34.79
N PRO A 382 14.36 -14.04 -34.64
CA PRO A 382 15.21 -13.05 -35.30
C PRO A 382 16.67 -13.30 -34.88
N GLY A 383 17.58 -13.29 -35.84
CA GLY A 383 19.02 -13.30 -35.53
C GLY A 383 19.41 -11.98 -34.87
N ASP A 384 20.35 -12.04 -33.94
CA ASP A 384 20.98 -10.86 -33.32
C ASP A 384 21.73 -10.04 -34.36
#